data_44907506a0bc94358cdb85b466aa70d6
#
_entry.id   44907506a0bc94358cdb85b466aa70d6
#
_cell.length_a   1.000
_cell.length_b   1.000
_cell.length_c   1.000
_cell.angle_alpha   90.00
_cell.angle_beta   90.00
_cell.angle_gamma   90.00
#
_symmetry.space_group_name_H-M   'P 1'
#
loop_
_entity.id
_entity.type
_entity.pdbx_description
1 polymer ?
#
loop_
_entity_poly.entity_id
_entity_poly.type
_entity_poly.pdbx_seq_one_letter_code
_entity_poly.pdbx_strand_id
1 'polypeptide(L)'
;LPEGCAYIRLSQFYGSAAEEFFVLAEKFNALNCTSLILDLRSNGGGYVSVMQDIAGAFADGGQQLAMLSRDKGGREEKYYCKKVSDRSKRISKDTRVYVLANSGTASASEALIGAMICYGALEYENVFLSDYSKEYLDWLGPSGQDVKTASTYGKGIMQSTFVNSFTGEALKLTTAKIFWPDKQTCIHDIGLTVKDNGCTAVAAQWQHTLADEELRSAVEIIKTR
;
A
#
# COMPACT_ATOMS: atom_id res chain seq x y z
N LEU A 1 -18.11 -1.70 -11.10
CA LEU A 1 -17.90 -0.82 -9.96
C LEU A 1 -19.21 -0.06 -9.66
N PRO A 2 -19.45 0.37 -8.39
CA PRO A 2 -20.53 1.30 -8.08
C PRO A 2 -20.37 2.62 -8.83
N GLU A 3 -21.48 3.34 -9.03
CA GLU A 3 -21.45 4.69 -9.62
C GLU A 3 -20.59 5.62 -8.75
N GLY A 4 -19.78 6.47 -9.39
CA GLY A 4 -18.86 7.36 -8.68
C GLY A 4 -17.66 6.68 -8.02
N CYS A 5 -17.45 5.38 -8.24
CA CYS A 5 -16.29 4.63 -7.72
C CYS A 5 -15.26 4.40 -8.82
N ALA A 6 -14.03 4.80 -8.59
CA ALA A 6 -12.89 4.51 -9.46
C ALA A 6 -12.00 3.38 -8.89
N TYR A 7 -11.30 2.71 -9.78
CA TYR A 7 -10.32 1.67 -9.45
C TYR A 7 -8.96 2.03 -10.06
N ILE A 8 -7.94 2.03 -9.23
CA ILE A 8 -6.55 2.23 -9.64
C ILE A 8 -5.73 1.05 -9.11
N ARG A 9 -5.02 0.36 -10.00
CA ARG A 9 -4.04 -0.65 -9.61
C ARG A 9 -2.64 -0.05 -9.68
N LEU A 10 -1.92 -0.10 -8.56
CA LEU A 10 -0.52 0.27 -8.46
C LEU A 10 0.31 -0.99 -8.23
N SER A 11 1.01 -1.46 -9.26
CA SER A 11 1.74 -2.74 -9.23
C SER A 11 3.12 -2.63 -8.58
N GLN A 12 3.73 -1.43 -8.57
CA GLN A 12 5.06 -1.20 -7.99
C GLN A 12 5.35 0.30 -7.82
N PHE A 13 6.37 0.63 -7.02
CA PHE A 13 6.83 2.02 -6.81
C PHE A 13 8.13 2.28 -7.56
N TYR A 14 8.08 2.21 -8.90
CA TYR A 14 9.24 2.42 -9.78
C TYR A 14 8.87 3.28 -11.00
N GLY A 15 9.90 3.80 -11.67
CA GLY A 15 9.77 4.53 -12.93
C GLY A 15 8.77 5.67 -12.84
N SER A 16 7.82 5.70 -13.77
CA SER A 16 6.77 6.72 -13.96
C SER A 16 5.53 6.52 -13.07
N ALA A 17 5.56 5.59 -12.11
CA ALA A 17 4.34 5.22 -11.36
C ALA A 17 3.67 6.42 -10.63
N ALA A 18 4.45 7.40 -10.16
CA ALA A 18 3.89 8.60 -9.53
C ALA A 18 3.22 9.52 -10.56
N GLU A 19 3.85 9.74 -11.70
CA GLU A 19 3.33 10.55 -12.80
C GLU A 19 2.02 9.93 -13.35
N GLU A 20 2.01 8.62 -13.56
CA GLU A 20 0.83 7.88 -14.00
C GLU A 20 -0.30 7.95 -12.97
N PHE A 21 0.04 7.81 -11.69
CA PHE A 21 -0.93 7.98 -10.60
C PHE A 21 -1.56 9.38 -10.63
N PHE A 22 -0.78 10.43 -10.82
CA PHE A 22 -1.29 11.80 -10.88
C PHE A 22 -2.21 12.04 -12.08
N VAL A 23 -1.90 11.46 -13.25
CA VAL A 23 -2.81 11.50 -14.41
C VAL A 23 -4.14 10.82 -14.10
N LEU A 24 -4.11 9.70 -13.38
CA LEU A 24 -5.33 9.01 -12.96
C LEU A 24 -6.10 9.79 -11.90
N ALA A 25 -5.41 10.46 -10.96
CA ALA A 25 -6.03 11.33 -9.98
C ALA A 25 -6.74 12.53 -10.63
N GLU A 26 -6.13 13.14 -11.67
CA GLU A 26 -6.81 14.18 -12.47
C GLU A 26 -8.10 13.66 -13.12
N LYS A 27 -8.06 12.48 -13.73
CA LYS A 27 -9.25 11.85 -14.31
C LYS A 27 -10.31 11.53 -13.26
N PHE A 28 -9.88 11.02 -12.11
CA PHE A 28 -10.75 10.75 -10.97
C PHE A 28 -11.54 12.00 -10.57
N ASN A 29 -10.84 13.13 -10.40
CA ASN A 29 -11.44 14.40 -10.03
C ASN A 29 -12.32 14.97 -11.15
N ALA A 30 -11.90 14.88 -12.41
CA ALA A 30 -12.68 15.36 -13.57
C ALA A 30 -14.00 14.59 -13.75
N LEU A 31 -14.03 13.31 -13.36
CA LEU A 31 -15.23 12.46 -13.38
C LEU A 31 -16.10 12.62 -12.12
N ASN A 32 -15.72 13.49 -11.18
CA ASN A 32 -16.39 13.70 -9.90
C ASN A 32 -16.59 12.38 -9.11
N CYS A 33 -15.62 11.46 -9.17
CA CYS A 33 -15.69 10.25 -8.38
C CYS A 33 -15.59 10.58 -6.88
N THR A 34 -16.35 9.84 -6.07
CA THR A 34 -16.43 10.02 -4.62
C THR A 34 -15.79 8.88 -3.84
N SER A 35 -15.46 7.79 -4.52
CA SER A 35 -14.84 6.61 -3.92
C SER A 35 -13.71 6.10 -4.79
N LEU A 36 -12.62 5.68 -4.15
CA LEU A 36 -11.42 5.15 -4.80
C LEU A 36 -11.06 3.78 -4.23
N ILE A 37 -10.98 2.76 -5.08
CA ILE A 37 -10.35 1.49 -4.75
C ILE A 37 -8.91 1.54 -5.26
N LEU A 38 -7.95 1.51 -4.34
CA LEU A 38 -6.51 1.42 -4.63
C LEU A 38 -6.06 -0.04 -4.46
N ASP A 39 -5.74 -0.70 -5.56
CA ASP A 39 -5.29 -2.09 -5.55
C ASP A 39 -3.76 -2.16 -5.44
N LEU A 40 -3.30 -2.63 -4.28
CA LEU A 40 -1.90 -2.85 -3.94
C LEU A 40 -1.57 -4.35 -3.82
N ARG A 41 -2.47 -5.24 -4.24
CA ARG A 41 -2.22 -6.69 -4.19
C ARG A 41 -0.97 -7.04 -5.00
N SER A 42 -0.10 -7.84 -4.38
CA SER A 42 1.18 -8.28 -4.94
C SER A 42 2.15 -7.14 -5.29
N ASN A 43 1.93 -5.94 -4.74
CA ASN A 43 2.88 -4.84 -4.85
C ASN A 43 3.94 -4.95 -3.73
N GLY A 44 5.11 -5.44 -4.08
CA GLY A 44 6.24 -5.64 -3.14
C GLY A 44 6.93 -4.34 -2.69
N GLY A 45 6.42 -3.17 -3.07
CA GLY A 45 7.01 -1.87 -2.76
C GLY A 45 7.85 -1.30 -3.89
N GLY A 46 8.95 -0.63 -3.53
CA GLY A 46 9.87 0.01 -4.48
C GLY A 46 10.58 1.22 -3.87
N TYR A 47 10.76 2.27 -4.66
CA TYR A 47 11.47 3.48 -4.22
C TYR A 47 10.63 4.31 -3.25
N VAL A 48 11.28 4.70 -2.15
CA VAL A 48 10.69 5.59 -1.13
C VAL A 48 10.27 6.93 -1.75
N SER A 49 11.06 7.47 -2.68
CA SER A 49 10.74 8.73 -3.37
C SER A 49 9.41 8.68 -4.13
N VAL A 50 9.15 7.57 -4.83
CA VAL A 50 7.89 7.37 -5.56
C VAL A 50 6.71 7.23 -4.57
N MET A 51 6.91 6.55 -3.45
CA MET A 51 5.91 6.46 -2.38
C MET A 51 5.63 7.85 -1.77
N GLN A 52 6.66 8.67 -1.52
CA GLN A 52 6.51 10.04 -1.02
C GLN A 52 5.70 10.93 -1.97
N ASP A 53 5.90 10.77 -3.30
CA ASP A 53 5.13 11.48 -4.32
C ASP A 53 3.65 11.10 -4.25
N ILE A 54 3.33 9.80 -4.28
CA ILE A 54 1.94 9.30 -4.26
C ILE A 54 1.27 9.63 -2.93
N ALA A 55 1.97 9.48 -1.79
CA ALA A 55 1.45 9.88 -0.48
C ALA A 55 1.07 11.37 -0.43
N GLY A 56 1.78 12.20 -1.19
CA GLY A 56 1.48 13.62 -1.33
C GLY A 56 0.10 13.91 -1.93
N ALA A 57 -0.46 13.00 -2.73
CA ALA A 57 -1.82 13.15 -3.26
C ALA A 57 -2.90 13.04 -2.18
N PHE A 58 -2.64 12.30 -1.10
CA PHE A 58 -3.54 12.09 0.03
C PHE A 58 -3.28 13.05 1.20
N ALA A 59 -2.12 13.74 1.18
CA ALA A 59 -1.74 14.70 2.21
C ALA A 59 -2.36 16.08 1.94
N ASP A 60 -2.68 16.84 2.99
CA ASP A 60 -3.32 18.17 2.90
C ASP A 60 -2.42 19.29 2.38
N GLY A 61 -1.47 18.97 1.52
CA GLY A 61 -0.61 19.97 0.89
C GLY A 61 0.46 20.57 1.80
N GLY A 62 0.62 20.06 3.03
CA GLY A 62 1.69 20.40 3.96
C GLY A 62 2.87 19.42 3.86
N GLN A 63 3.94 19.69 4.60
CA GLN A 63 5.03 18.72 4.82
C GLN A 63 4.58 17.67 5.86
N GLN A 64 3.74 16.73 5.43
CA GLN A 64 3.38 15.63 6.30
C GLN A 64 4.44 14.52 6.24
N LEU A 65 4.71 13.90 7.37
CA LEU A 65 5.65 12.80 7.48
C LEU A 65 5.08 11.56 6.80
N ALA A 66 5.71 11.08 5.72
CA ALA A 66 5.26 9.86 5.04
C ALA A 66 5.68 8.61 5.81
N MET A 67 6.90 8.61 6.33
CA MET A 67 7.44 7.54 7.18
C MET A 67 8.70 8.01 7.91
N LEU A 68 9.13 7.23 8.90
CA LEU A 68 10.38 7.38 9.64
C LEU A 68 11.20 6.09 9.49
N SER A 69 12.49 6.20 9.26
CA SER A 69 13.40 5.07 9.45
C SER A 69 14.23 5.25 10.72
N ARG A 70 14.50 4.14 11.42
CA ARG A 70 15.34 4.13 12.62
C ARG A 70 16.37 3.00 12.51
N ASP A 71 17.66 3.34 12.51
CA ASP A 71 18.73 2.37 12.46
C ASP A 71 18.95 1.67 13.81
N LYS A 72 19.86 0.68 13.83
CA LYS A 72 20.19 -0.10 15.05
C LYS A 72 20.77 0.79 16.17
N GLY A 73 21.38 1.92 15.81
CA GLY A 73 21.95 2.89 16.76
C GLY A 73 20.93 3.91 17.28
N GLY A 74 19.67 3.82 16.84
CA GLY A 74 18.59 4.74 17.23
C GLY A 74 18.57 6.04 16.44
N ARG A 75 19.40 6.20 15.40
CA ARG A 75 19.38 7.39 14.52
C ARG A 75 18.16 7.33 13.64
N GLU A 76 17.41 8.43 13.62
CA GLU A 76 16.17 8.57 12.86
C GLU A 76 16.39 9.41 11.59
N GLU A 77 15.76 8.97 10.51
CA GLU A 77 15.63 9.72 9.27
C GLU A 77 14.16 9.85 8.90
N LYS A 78 13.73 11.07 8.61
CA LYS A 78 12.32 11.41 8.32
C LYS A 78 12.12 11.60 6.83
N TYR A 79 11.12 10.94 6.30
CA TYR A 79 10.72 11.01 4.90
C TYR A 79 9.36 11.71 4.82
N TYR A 80 9.31 12.85 4.16
CA TYR A 80 8.11 13.67 4.06
C TYR A 80 7.44 13.46 2.71
N CYS A 81 6.10 13.56 2.69
CA CYS A 81 5.34 13.62 1.45
C CYS A 81 5.81 14.78 0.60
N LYS A 82 5.89 14.59 -0.70
CA LYS A 82 6.10 15.71 -1.62
C LYS A 82 4.83 16.54 -1.70
N LYS A 83 5.01 17.85 -1.71
CA LYS A 83 3.91 18.80 -1.85
C LYS A 83 3.31 18.71 -3.26
N VAL A 84 2.06 18.33 -3.37
CA VAL A 84 1.28 18.37 -4.60
C VAL A 84 0.55 19.71 -4.65
N SER A 85 1.08 20.68 -5.43
CA SER A 85 0.49 22.02 -5.53
C SER A 85 -0.76 22.07 -6.37
N ASP A 86 -0.83 21.22 -7.40
CA ASP A 86 -1.97 21.08 -8.29
C ASP A 86 -3.10 20.33 -7.60
N ARG A 87 -4.20 21.03 -7.34
CA ARG A 87 -5.37 20.44 -6.65
C ARG A 87 -6.05 19.34 -7.44
N SER A 88 -5.99 19.38 -8.78
CA SER A 88 -6.58 18.34 -9.62
C SER A 88 -5.91 16.97 -9.44
N LYS A 89 -4.68 16.95 -8.94
CA LYS A 89 -3.86 15.75 -8.66
C LYS A 89 -3.99 15.23 -7.22
N ARG A 90 -4.80 15.88 -6.39
CA ARG A 90 -5.02 15.45 -5.00
C ARG A 90 -6.30 14.65 -4.89
N ILE A 91 -6.28 13.67 -4.02
CA ILE A 91 -7.47 12.95 -3.58
C ILE A 91 -8.07 13.74 -2.41
N SER A 92 -9.34 14.14 -2.55
CA SER A 92 -10.05 14.89 -1.50
C SER A 92 -10.13 14.06 -0.21
N LYS A 93 -10.14 14.73 0.94
CA LYS A 93 -10.43 14.10 2.24
C LYS A 93 -11.84 13.51 2.33
N ASP A 94 -12.77 14.04 1.53
CA ASP A 94 -14.14 13.54 1.47
C ASP A 94 -14.26 12.29 0.60
N THR A 95 -13.18 11.90 -0.10
CA THR A 95 -13.13 10.67 -0.89
C THR A 95 -13.07 9.46 0.03
N ARG A 96 -13.98 8.52 -0.13
CA ARG A 96 -13.88 7.22 0.55
C ARG A 96 -12.83 6.37 -0.16
N VAL A 97 -11.72 6.13 0.53
CA VAL A 97 -10.62 5.32 0.00
C VAL A 97 -10.71 3.90 0.57
N TYR A 98 -10.60 2.93 -0.32
CA TYR A 98 -10.53 1.50 -0.02
C TYR A 98 -9.23 0.96 -0.60
N VAL A 99 -8.56 0.06 0.12
CA VAL A 99 -7.32 -0.57 -0.34
C VAL A 99 -7.53 -2.08 -0.44
N LEU A 100 -7.15 -2.66 -1.58
CA LEU A 100 -6.99 -4.11 -1.71
C LEU A 100 -5.53 -4.46 -1.47
N ALA A 101 -5.26 -5.40 -0.57
CA ALA A 101 -3.92 -5.84 -0.23
C ALA A 101 -3.88 -7.35 0.05
N ASN A 102 -2.70 -7.95 -0.06
CA ASN A 102 -2.49 -9.36 0.21
C ASN A 102 -1.09 -9.61 0.77
N SER A 103 -0.73 -10.87 0.98
CA SER A 103 0.59 -11.29 1.47
C SER A 103 1.77 -10.86 0.57
N GLY A 104 1.53 -10.45 -0.65
CA GLY A 104 2.53 -9.87 -1.55
C GLY A 104 2.65 -8.34 -1.45
N THR A 105 1.75 -7.69 -0.69
CA THR A 105 1.81 -6.24 -0.43
C THR A 105 2.87 -5.96 0.63
N ALA A 106 3.94 -5.21 0.28
CA ALA A 106 5.11 -5.08 1.13
C ALA A 106 5.78 -3.70 1.07
N SER A 107 6.57 -3.38 2.12
CA SER A 107 7.53 -2.26 2.12
C SER A 107 6.88 -0.90 1.84
N ALA A 108 7.22 -0.21 0.73
CA ALA A 108 6.66 1.09 0.36
C ALA A 108 5.13 1.07 0.24
N SER A 109 4.51 -0.06 -0.15
CA SER A 109 3.05 -0.23 -0.16
C SER A 109 2.47 -0.16 1.24
N GLU A 110 3.08 -0.86 2.19
CA GLU A 110 2.65 -0.85 3.60
C GLU A 110 2.92 0.51 4.26
N ALA A 111 4.00 1.20 3.86
CA ALA A 111 4.28 2.56 4.31
C ALA A 111 3.25 3.57 3.76
N LEU A 112 2.82 3.44 2.49
CA LEU A 112 1.75 4.26 1.92
C LEU A 112 0.42 4.04 2.66
N ILE A 113 0.04 2.78 2.91
CA ILE A 113 -1.18 2.47 3.69
C ILE A 113 -1.12 3.14 5.06
N GLY A 114 0.01 2.99 5.77
CA GLY A 114 0.21 3.61 7.07
C GLY A 114 0.17 5.13 7.04
N ALA A 115 0.73 5.75 6.00
CA ALA A 115 0.65 7.19 5.81
C ALA A 115 -0.79 7.65 5.62
N MET A 116 -1.57 6.98 4.75
CA MET A 116 -2.98 7.31 4.51
C MET A 116 -3.83 7.16 5.78
N ILE A 117 -3.59 6.11 6.57
CA ILE A 117 -4.29 5.91 7.87
C ILE A 117 -3.94 7.05 8.84
N CYS A 118 -2.65 7.36 8.99
CA CYS A 118 -2.22 8.44 9.89
C CYS A 118 -2.71 9.83 9.47
N TYR A 119 -3.07 10.02 8.19
CA TYR A 119 -3.65 11.28 7.69
C TYR A 119 -5.18 11.32 7.78
N GLY A 120 -5.83 10.21 8.15
CA GLY A 120 -7.28 10.08 8.12
C GLY A 120 -7.85 9.99 6.70
N ALA A 121 -7.03 9.64 5.71
CA ALA A 121 -7.47 9.40 4.34
C ALA A 121 -7.94 7.96 4.11
N LEU A 122 -7.64 7.05 5.05
CA LEU A 122 -7.98 5.64 4.99
C LEU A 122 -8.26 5.12 6.40
N GLU A 123 -9.38 4.43 6.57
CA GLU A 123 -9.69 3.72 7.81
C GLU A 123 -9.20 2.26 7.73
N TYR A 124 -8.82 1.67 8.85
CA TYR A 124 -8.36 0.27 8.89
C TYR A 124 -9.39 -0.71 8.31
N GLU A 125 -10.67 -0.52 8.60
CA GLU A 125 -11.76 -1.36 8.11
C GLU A 125 -11.94 -1.30 6.59
N ASN A 126 -11.40 -0.26 5.93
CA ASN A 126 -11.39 -0.09 4.48
C ASN A 126 -10.14 -0.70 3.82
N VAL A 127 -9.26 -1.33 4.60
CA VAL A 127 -8.19 -2.18 4.09
C VAL A 127 -8.72 -3.61 3.95
N PHE A 128 -8.94 -4.04 2.72
CA PHE A 128 -9.42 -5.38 2.39
C PHE A 128 -8.23 -6.31 2.16
N LEU A 129 -8.13 -7.35 2.98
CA LEU A 129 -7.05 -8.32 2.96
C LEU A 129 -7.52 -9.64 2.36
N SER A 130 -6.79 -10.16 1.37
CA SER A 130 -7.08 -11.44 0.73
C SER A 130 -7.02 -12.58 1.74
N ASP A 131 -8.15 -13.25 1.93
CA ASP A 131 -8.27 -14.42 2.79
C ASP A 131 -8.33 -15.68 1.92
N TYR A 132 -7.19 -16.36 1.80
CA TYR A 132 -7.02 -17.52 0.93
C TYR A 132 -7.61 -18.78 1.58
N SER A 133 -8.39 -19.54 0.81
CA SER A 133 -8.92 -20.81 1.29
C SER A 133 -7.81 -21.84 1.52
N LYS A 134 -8.08 -22.79 2.42
CA LYS A 134 -7.14 -23.88 2.69
C LYS A 134 -6.87 -24.70 1.42
N GLU A 135 -7.89 -24.95 0.60
CA GLU A 135 -7.77 -25.70 -0.66
C GLU A 135 -6.81 -24.99 -1.63
N TYR A 136 -6.83 -23.65 -1.68
CA TYR A 136 -5.90 -22.88 -2.48
C TYR A 136 -4.46 -22.99 -1.96
N LEU A 137 -4.27 -22.88 -0.65
CA LEU A 137 -2.93 -23.00 -0.03
C LEU A 137 -2.36 -24.41 -0.20
N ASP A 138 -3.20 -25.45 -0.05
CA ASP A 138 -2.83 -26.86 -0.27
C ASP A 138 -2.45 -27.11 -1.74
N TRP A 139 -3.16 -26.50 -2.68
CA TRP A 139 -2.84 -26.59 -4.10
C TRP A 139 -1.49 -25.95 -4.46
N LEU A 140 -1.12 -24.85 -3.81
CA LEU A 140 0.19 -24.22 -3.98
C LEU A 140 1.34 -25.11 -3.49
N GLY A 141 1.04 -26.14 -2.70
CA GLY A 141 2.02 -27.08 -2.15
C GLY A 141 3.05 -26.37 -1.27
N PRO A 142 4.36 -26.67 -1.43
CA PRO A 142 5.40 -26.01 -0.62
C PRO A 142 5.41 -24.48 -0.72
N SER A 143 5.02 -23.93 -1.87
CA SER A 143 4.93 -22.47 -2.05
C SER A 143 3.78 -21.84 -1.27
N GLY A 144 2.77 -22.61 -0.90
CA GLY A 144 1.63 -22.13 -0.09
C GLY A 144 1.92 -22.07 1.41
N GLN A 145 2.98 -22.75 1.89
CA GLN A 145 3.29 -22.80 3.32
C GLN A 145 3.70 -21.44 3.89
N ASP A 146 4.32 -20.58 3.07
CA ASP A 146 4.77 -19.26 3.47
C ASP A 146 3.76 -18.14 3.12
N VAL A 147 2.63 -18.47 2.50
CA VAL A 147 1.59 -17.51 2.13
C VAL A 147 0.76 -17.15 3.37
N LYS A 148 0.87 -15.91 3.80
CA LYS A 148 0.02 -15.37 4.86
C LYS A 148 -1.39 -15.11 4.30
N THR A 149 -2.41 -15.51 5.03
CA THR A 149 -3.80 -15.21 4.68
C THR A 149 -4.32 -14.07 5.55
N ALA A 150 -5.23 -13.26 5.01
CA ALA A 150 -5.81 -12.09 5.68
C ALA A 150 -4.75 -11.17 6.32
N SER A 151 -3.61 -11.01 5.62
CA SER A 151 -2.47 -10.21 6.08
C SER A 151 -1.68 -9.61 4.92
N THR A 152 -0.97 -8.51 5.17
CA THR A 152 0.13 -8.05 4.32
C THR A 152 1.43 -8.79 4.66
N TYR A 153 2.50 -8.52 3.91
CA TYR A 153 3.78 -9.21 4.07
C TYR A 153 4.46 -8.94 5.43
N GLY A 154 4.44 -7.68 5.88
CA GLY A 154 5.16 -7.26 7.09
C GLY A 154 6.62 -6.90 6.82
N LYS A 155 6.93 -6.23 5.70
CA LYS A 155 8.29 -5.76 5.39
C LYS A 155 8.53 -4.34 5.89
N GLY A 156 8.55 -4.16 7.19
CA GLY A 156 8.83 -2.87 7.83
C GLY A 156 10.32 -2.57 7.97
N ILE A 157 11.12 -2.77 6.88
CA ILE A 157 12.56 -2.51 6.86
C ILE A 157 12.99 -1.67 5.66
N MET A 158 14.00 -0.83 5.90
CA MET A 158 14.73 -0.10 4.86
C MET A 158 15.91 -0.93 4.37
N GLN A 159 16.05 -1.04 3.04
CA GLN A 159 17.20 -1.66 2.41
C GLN A 159 17.96 -0.63 1.58
N SER A 160 19.29 -0.59 1.76
CA SER A 160 20.18 0.27 0.99
C SER A 160 21.12 -0.58 0.13
N THR A 161 21.37 -0.12 -1.09
CA THR A 161 22.32 -0.75 -2.01
C THR A 161 23.60 0.06 -2.04
N PHE A 162 24.71 -0.57 -1.73
CA PHE A 162 26.06 0.01 -1.78
C PHE A 162 26.76 -0.54 -3.01
N VAL A 163 27.12 0.33 -3.94
CA VAL A 163 27.79 -0.04 -5.20
C VAL A 163 29.27 0.30 -5.08
N ASN A 164 30.14 -0.67 -5.37
CA ASN A 164 31.56 -0.43 -5.56
C ASN A 164 31.77 0.21 -6.92
N SER A 165 32.17 1.47 -6.94
CA SER A 165 32.36 2.24 -8.18
C SER A 165 33.48 1.74 -9.08
N PHE A 166 34.40 0.92 -8.56
CA PHE A 166 35.53 0.38 -9.34
C PHE A 166 35.19 -0.97 -9.99
N THR A 167 34.47 -1.84 -9.28
CA THR A 167 34.17 -3.20 -9.76
C THR A 167 32.76 -3.35 -10.29
N GLY A 168 31.84 -2.42 -9.99
CA GLY A 168 30.42 -2.50 -10.30
C GLY A 168 29.64 -3.47 -9.40
N GLU A 169 30.31 -4.14 -8.47
CA GLU A 169 29.66 -5.04 -7.51
C GLU A 169 28.76 -4.25 -6.56
N ALA A 170 27.65 -4.86 -6.15
CA ALA A 170 26.69 -4.22 -5.28
C ALA A 170 26.35 -5.11 -4.06
N LEU A 171 26.25 -4.51 -2.89
CA LEU A 171 25.82 -5.11 -1.66
C LEU A 171 24.51 -4.46 -1.19
N LYS A 172 23.45 -5.26 -1.03
CA LYS A 172 22.16 -4.80 -0.51
C LYS A 172 22.01 -5.22 0.94
N LEU A 173 21.87 -4.25 1.84
CA LEU A 173 21.78 -4.48 3.28
C LEU A 173 20.50 -3.88 3.86
N THR A 174 19.96 -4.52 4.90
CA THR A 174 18.95 -3.91 5.77
C THR A 174 19.65 -2.91 6.69
N THR A 175 19.26 -1.64 6.59
CA THR A 175 19.90 -0.53 7.29
C THR A 175 19.07 0.05 8.43
N ALA A 176 17.73 -0.07 8.37
CA ALA A 176 16.84 0.48 9.38
C ALA A 176 15.49 -0.26 9.42
N LYS A 177 14.74 -0.07 10.51
CA LYS A 177 13.30 -0.35 10.56
C LYS A 177 12.50 0.86 10.10
N ILE A 178 11.33 0.60 9.49
CA ILE A 178 10.38 1.62 9.03
C ILE A 178 9.28 1.76 10.07
N PHE A 179 8.97 3.00 10.42
CA PHE A 179 7.85 3.38 11.27
C PHE A 179 6.89 4.28 10.48
N TRP A 180 5.62 4.17 10.78
CA TRP A 180 4.59 5.03 10.25
C TRP A 180 4.71 6.48 10.77
N PRO A 181 3.94 7.43 10.23
CA PRO A 181 3.97 8.82 10.68
C PRO A 181 3.69 9.03 12.18
N ASP A 182 3.00 8.11 12.85
CA ASP A 182 2.81 8.10 14.31
C ASP A 182 4.11 7.85 15.10
N LYS A 183 5.21 7.46 14.41
CA LYS A 183 6.54 7.16 14.94
C LYS A 183 6.61 5.97 15.91
N GLN A 184 5.54 5.21 16.02
CA GLN A 184 5.40 4.07 16.92
C GLN A 184 5.10 2.77 16.18
N THR A 185 4.19 2.81 15.20
CA THR A 185 3.77 1.62 14.46
C THR A 185 4.88 1.14 13.53
N CYS A 186 5.37 -0.07 13.78
CA CYS A 186 6.30 -0.78 12.94
C CYS A 186 5.74 -2.17 12.65
N ILE A 187 5.37 -2.41 11.41
CA ILE A 187 4.71 -3.66 10.98
C ILE A 187 5.69 -4.78 10.60
N HIS A 188 6.99 -4.61 10.89
CA HIS A 188 8.02 -5.59 10.54
C HIS A 188 7.72 -6.95 11.17
N ASP A 189 7.74 -8.01 10.34
CA ASP A 189 7.40 -9.40 10.63
C ASP A 189 5.91 -9.67 10.93
N ILE A 190 5.13 -8.64 11.19
CA ILE A 190 3.70 -8.74 11.57
C ILE A 190 2.81 -8.54 10.34
N GLY A 191 2.99 -7.42 9.64
CA GLY A 191 2.07 -6.94 8.59
C GLY A 191 0.81 -6.29 9.16
N LEU A 192 -0.08 -5.90 8.26
CA LEU A 192 -1.45 -5.51 8.59
C LEU A 192 -2.30 -6.78 8.65
N THR A 193 -3.14 -6.92 9.67
CA THR A 193 -3.99 -8.09 9.85
C THR A 193 -5.43 -7.69 10.20
N VAL A 194 -6.35 -8.60 10.00
CA VAL A 194 -7.74 -8.43 10.47
C VAL A 194 -7.80 -8.35 11.98
N LYS A 195 -7.08 -9.25 12.65
CA LYS A 195 -7.14 -9.42 14.11
C LYS A 195 -6.55 -8.22 14.87
N ASP A 196 -5.38 -7.76 14.45
CA ASP A 196 -4.61 -6.80 15.25
C ASP A 196 -4.90 -5.34 14.85
N ASN A 197 -5.39 -5.12 13.62
CA ASN A 197 -5.60 -3.79 13.07
C ASN A 197 -7.06 -3.47 12.76
N GLY A 198 -7.96 -4.47 12.73
CA GLY A 198 -9.36 -4.26 12.37
C GLY A 198 -9.59 -4.13 10.85
N CYS A 199 -8.66 -4.64 10.04
CA CYS A 199 -8.84 -4.73 8.58
C CYS A 199 -9.97 -5.70 8.24
N THR A 200 -10.51 -5.61 7.02
CA THR A 200 -11.60 -6.47 6.54
C THR A 200 -11.03 -7.63 5.72
N ALA A 201 -11.39 -8.88 6.06
CA ALA A 201 -11.08 -10.03 5.22
C ALA A 201 -11.98 -10.08 3.99
N VAL A 202 -11.42 -10.37 2.82
CA VAL A 202 -12.17 -10.67 1.60
C VAL A 202 -11.75 -12.03 1.08
N ALA A 203 -12.74 -12.89 0.82
CA ALA A 203 -12.47 -14.23 0.33
C ALA A 203 -11.72 -14.19 -1.01
N ALA A 204 -10.58 -14.82 -1.04
CA ALA A 204 -9.74 -14.98 -2.23
C ALA A 204 -9.89 -16.42 -2.71
N GLN A 205 -10.71 -16.62 -3.75
CA GLN A 205 -10.85 -17.92 -4.37
C GLN A 205 -9.80 -18.12 -5.45
N TRP A 206 -9.46 -19.36 -5.71
CA TRP A 206 -8.52 -19.69 -6.75
C TRP A 206 -9.04 -19.27 -8.12
N GLN A 207 -8.28 -18.45 -8.80
CA GLN A 207 -8.65 -17.84 -10.07
C GLN A 207 -8.37 -18.77 -11.27
N HIS A 208 -9.24 -19.74 -11.49
CA HIS A 208 -9.41 -20.28 -12.85
C HIS A 208 -10.47 -19.51 -13.65
N THR A 209 -11.09 -18.50 -13.05
CA THR A 209 -12.09 -17.68 -13.71
C THR A 209 -11.49 -16.33 -14.09
N LEU A 210 -11.94 -15.76 -15.22
CA LEU A 210 -11.62 -14.40 -15.65
C LEU A 210 -12.17 -13.31 -14.70
N ALA A 211 -12.88 -13.71 -13.64
CA ALA A 211 -13.50 -12.82 -12.67
C ALA A 211 -12.57 -12.63 -11.46
N ASP A 212 -12.29 -11.38 -11.12
CA ASP A 212 -11.59 -11.01 -9.88
C ASP A 212 -12.59 -11.09 -8.70
N GLU A 213 -12.67 -12.27 -8.07
CA GLU A 213 -13.60 -12.54 -6.97
C GLU A 213 -13.29 -11.69 -5.73
N GLU A 214 -12.02 -11.38 -5.47
CA GLU A 214 -11.64 -10.49 -4.36
C GLU A 214 -12.18 -9.08 -4.57
N LEU A 215 -11.99 -8.54 -5.79
CA LEU A 215 -12.55 -7.23 -6.14
C LEU A 215 -14.08 -7.25 -6.09
N ARG A 216 -14.71 -8.33 -6.55
CA ARG A 216 -16.17 -8.50 -6.47
C ARG A 216 -16.65 -8.49 -5.03
N SER A 217 -16.03 -9.29 -4.15
CA SER A 217 -16.35 -9.34 -2.72
C SER A 217 -16.17 -7.99 -2.04
N ALA A 218 -15.06 -7.29 -2.34
CA ALA A 218 -14.82 -5.95 -1.83
C ALA A 218 -15.92 -4.96 -2.30
N VAL A 219 -16.30 -5.00 -3.58
CA VAL A 219 -17.35 -4.12 -4.14
C VAL A 219 -18.71 -4.40 -3.48
N GLU A 220 -19.08 -5.65 -3.19
CA GLU A 220 -20.33 -5.94 -2.49
C GLU A 220 -20.32 -5.38 -1.05
N ILE A 221 -19.19 -5.45 -0.34
CA ILE A 221 -19.05 -4.83 0.98
C ILE A 221 -19.16 -3.30 0.87
N ILE A 222 -18.51 -2.69 -0.13
CA ILE A 222 -18.56 -1.24 -0.37
C ILE A 222 -19.98 -0.74 -0.62
N LYS A 223 -20.80 -1.49 -1.33
CA LYS A 223 -22.21 -1.13 -1.60
C LYS A 223 -23.10 -1.10 -0.36
N THR A 224 -22.71 -1.78 0.71
CA THR A 224 -23.47 -1.86 1.96
C THR A 224 -23.05 -0.82 2.99
N ARG A 225 -22.00 -0.06 2.73
CA ARG A 225 -21.43 1.02 3.56
C ARG A 225 -21.76 2.40 3.00
#